data_b2383c6ea5848f28cfef43973f36383b
#
_entry.id   b2383c6ea5848f28cfef43973f36383b
#
_cell.length_a   1.000
_cell.length_b   1.000
_cell.length_c   1.000
_cell.angle_alpha   90.00
_cell.angle_beta   90.00
_cell.angle_gamma   90.00
#
_symmetry.space_group_name_H-M   'P 1'
#
loop_
_entity.id
_entity.type
_entity.pdbx_description
1 polymer ?
#
loop_
_entity_poly.entity_id
_entity_poly.type
_entity_poly.pdbx_seq_one_letter_code
_entity_poly.pdbx_strand_id
1 'polypeptide(L)'
;MQVLERKLSPAAKAFPNPTFGAQLTQRIARDFTPRWDQQWGGKFVLHGKPPSSDAIRLDGNDYLGVTGHPQIVQAQVDALRKEQEFVVQSGVFHLNQHPTRALEMALATWVGKDDGFICQSGYAANVGLLQAIADAQTPVYLDTLAHASLWEGAHAARAPAYAFRHNDPAHLARVIAKNGPGLVVVDSVYSTTGALCPLVEIVEVAERHGCMMLVDESHSLGTHGPKGAGLCAELGLTGRVHFITASLAKAFAGRAGFFTAPAHMRYYILTASFPNIFSSSLLPHEIAGLAATLEVVRQSDDARSRLRAHTRRLRASLSDMGYPIHQGSQQIIALEVGTESDTMVLRDRLEERNVFSAMFCAPATGSKRAMMRLTLNAGLMDSELDHVEAVAREIAPLVKPWDWPIARRARAGQR
;
A
#
# COMPACT_ATOMS: atom_id res chain seq x y z
N MET A 1 18.09 24.58 12.24
CA MET A 1 16.77 24.32 11.66
C MET A 1 16.41 25.48 10.72
N GLN A 2 17.17 25.66 9.65
CA GLN A 2 17.03 26.73 8.64
C GLN A 2 17.33 26.20 7.22
N VAL A 3 16.79 25.01 6.86
CA VAL A 3 17.18 24.33 5.61
C VAL A 3 16.04 24.23 4.58
N LEU A 4 14.81 24.65 4.91
CA LEU A 4 13.65 24.45 4.02
C LEU A 4 13.12 25.72 3.32
N GLU A 5 13.74 26.89 3.50
CA GLU A 5 13.36 28.11 2.77
C GLU A 5 14.28 28.46 1.58
N ARG A 6 15.04 27.54 1.05
CA ARG A 6 15.58 27.76 -0.28
C ARG A 6 14.42 27.69 -1.27
N LYS A 7 13.91 28.84 -1.71
CA LYS A 7 13.18 28.96 -2.96
C LYS A 7 13.92 28.11 -3.99
N LEU A 8 13.40 26.93 -4.27
CA LEU A 8 13.83 26.14 -5.41
C LEU A 8 13.35 26.89 -6.66
N SER A 9 14.03 28.00 -6.97
CA SER A 9 13.86 28.62 -8.27
C SER A 9 14.33 27.58 -9.30
N PRO A 10 13.50 27.22 -10.27
CA PRO A 10 13.86 26.26 -11.31
C PRO A 10 14.87 26.81 -12.32
N ALA A 11 15.58 27.88 -12.01
CA ALA A 11 16.78 28.29 -12.75
C ALA A 11 17.88 27.22 -12.53
N ALA A 12 17.64 26.04 -13.11
CA ALA A 12 18.55 24.92 -13.08
C ALA A 12 19.89 25.34 -13.67
N LYS A 13 20.95 25.16 -12.91
CA LYS A 13 22.32 25.13 -13.49
C LYS A 13 22.29 24.08 -14.61
N ALA A 14 22.68 24.49 -15.82
CA ALA A 14 22.69 23.61 -16.97
C ALA A 14 23.47 22.33 -16.70
N PHE A 15 22.92 21.20 -17.11
CA PHE A 15 23.61 19.92 -17.04
C PHE A 15 24.89 19.95 -17.93
N PRO A 16 25.94 19.18 -17.55
CA PRO A 16 27.21 19.17 -18.29
C PRO A 16 27.09 18.73 -19.76
N ASN A 17 26.08 17.92 -20.10
CA ASN A 17 25.79 17.52 -21.51
C ASN A 17 24.63 18.38 -22.06
N PRO A 18 24.90 19.33 -22.97
CA PRO A 18 23.87 20.28 -23.39
C PRO A 18 22.69 19.64 -24.11
N THR A 19 22.89 18.57 -24.88
CA THR A 19 21.79 17.93 -25.64
C THR A 19 20.82 17.16 -24.76
N PHE A 20 21.33 16.25 -23.90
CA PHE A 20 20.49 15.48 -22.98
C PHE A 20 19.95 16.36 -21.85
N GLY A 21 20.77 17.30 -21.36
CA GLY A 21 20.35 18.27 -20.35
C GLY A 21 19.21 19.17 -20.85
N ALA A 22 19.23 19.58 -22.12
CA ALA A 22 18.13 20.34 -22.71
C ALA A 22 16.82 19.55 -22.77
N GLN A 23 16.86 18.28 -23.19
CA GLN A 23 15.67 17.41 -23.22
C GLN A 23 15.06 17.20 -21.85
N LEU A 24 15.89 16.93 -20.82
CA LEU A 24 15.42 16.77 -19.43
C LEU A 24 14.83 18.08 -18.90
N THR A 25 15.49 19.22 -19.16
CA THR A 25 14.98 20.54 -18.76
C THR A 25 13.65 20.86 -19.42
N GLN A 26 13.50 20.55 -20.73
CA GLN A 26 12.22 20.70 -21.42
C GLN A 26 11.13 19.80 -20.85
N ARG A 27 11.45 18.55 -20.48
CA ARG A 27 10.50 17.64 -19.82
C ARG A 27 10.06 18.19 -18.46
N ILE A 28 10.99 18.68 -17.64
CA ILE A 28 10.67 19.31 -16.35
C ILE A 28 9.79 20.54 -16.54
N ALA A 29 10.14 21.42 -17.49
CA ALA A 29 9.38 22.61 -17.79
C ALA A 29 7.96 22.31 -18.30
N ARG A 30 7.79 21.24 -19.07
CA ARG A 30 6.49 20.82 -19.58
C ARG A 30 5.63 20.10 -18.50
N ASP A 31 6.21 19.18 -17.75
CA ASP A 31 5.45 18.22 -16.92
C ASP A 31 5.38 18.62 -15.44
N PHE A 32 6.39 19.34 -14.94
CA PHE A 32 6.50 19.67 -13.51
C PHE A 32 6.29 21.16 -13.21
N THR A 33 6.95 22.06 -13.97
CA THR A 33 6.92 23.51 -13.66
C THR A 33 5.49 24.09 -13.62
N PRO A 34 4.56 23.76 -14.55
CA PRO A 34 3.19 24.27 -14.47
C PRO A 34 2.43 23.76 -13.24
N ARG A 35 2.69 22.52 -12.79
CA ARG A 35 2.10 22.01 -11.54
C ARG A 35 2.65 22.76 -10.35
N TRP A 36 3.97 22.94 -10.27
CA TRP A 36 4.63 23.65 -9.18
C TRP A 36 4.17 25.11 -9.07
N ASP A 37 4.21 25.87 -10.17
CA ASP A 37 3.93 27.29 -10.14
C ASP A 37 2.42 27.60 -10.09
N GLN A 38 1.60 26.91 -10.89
CA GLN A 38 0.19 27.26 -11.08
C GLN A 38 -0.75 26.48 -10.17
N GLN A 39 -0.50 25.16 -10.01
CA GLN A 39 -1.42 24.31 -9.25
C GLN A 39 -1.06 24.26 -7.77
N TRP A 40 0.24 24.26 -7.43
CA TRP A 40 0.71 24.16 -6.05
C TRP A 40 1.15 25.50 -5.44
N GLY A 41 1.18 26.58 -6.22
CA GLY A 41 1.55 27.91 -5.75
C GLY A 41 2.97 27.99 -5.19
N GLY A 42 3.92 27.22 -5.75
CA GLY A 42 5.30 27.15 -5.30
C GLY A 42 5.51 26.40 -3.98
N LYS A 43 4.51 25.63 -3.51
CA LYS A 43 4.58 24.81 -2.28
C LYS A 43 4.66 23.33 -2.61
N PHE A 44 5.27 22.55 -1.71
CA PHE A 44 5.26 21.10 -1.86
C PHE A 44 3.86 20.52 -1.63
N VAL A 45 3.39 19.72 -2.58
CA VAL A 45 1.99 19.24 -2.61
C VAL A 45 1.62 18.32 -1.45
N LEU A 46 2.58 17.51 -0.93
CA LEU A 46 2.25 16.48 0.05
C LEU A 46 2.19 17.00 1.48
N HIS A 47 2.89 18.07 1.83
CA HIS A 47 2.97 18.63 3.19
C HIS A 47 2.88 20.15 3.17
N GLY A 48 2.09 20.72 4.08
CA GLY A 48 2.02 22.16 4.31
C GLY A 48 2.99 22.63 5.38
N LYS A 49 3.07 21.92 6.51
CA LYS A 49 3.98 22.19 7.64
C LYS A 49 4.51 20.88 8.26
N PRO A 50 5.63 20.93 9.01
CA PRO A 50 6.06 19.78 9.78
C PRO A 50 5.11 19.52 10.95
N PRO A 51 4.85 18.24 11.32
CA PRO A 51 4.06 17.91 12.50
C PRO A 51 4.81 18.29 13.79
N SER A 52 4.06 18.74 14.80
CA SER A 52 4.56 18.90 16.17
C SER A 52 4.61 17.54 16.91
N SER A 53 5.17 17.52 18.10
CA SER A 53 5.28 16.29 18.90
C SER A 53 3.93 15.74 19.38
N ASP A 54 2.91 16.59 19.46
CA ASP A 54 1.53 16.29 19.84
C ASP A 54 0.59 16.14 18.65
N ALA A 55 1.14 16.07 17.43
CA ALA A 55 0.34 15.95 16.22
C ALA A 55 -0.38 14.59 16.13
N ILE A 56 -1.67 14.63 15.80
CA ILE A 56 -2.43 13.43 15.48
C ILE A 56 -2.05 12.95 14.09
N ARG A 57 -1.43 11.77 14.03
CA ARG A 57 -0.85 11.22 12.80
C ARG A 57 -1.77 10.17 12.19
N LEU A 58 -2.46 10.56 11.10
CA LEU A 58 -3.30 9.70 10.27
C LEU A 58 -2.68 9.46 8.88
N ASP A 59 -1.38 9.64 8.76
CA ASP A 59 -0.59 9.50 7.52
C ASP A 59 0.32 8.26 7.50
N GLY A 60 0.35 7.50 8.61
CA GLY A 60 1.14 6.28 8.75
C GLY A 60 0.48 5.04 8.15
N ASN A 61 1.18 3.90 8.27
CA ASN A 61 0.65 2.59 7.88
C ASN A 61 0.78 1.54 9.01
N ASP A 62 1.22 1.94 10.21
CA ASP A 62 1.26 1.07 11.38
C ASP A 62 -0.15 0.90 11.96
N TYR A 63 -0.98 0.09 11.30
CA TYR A 63 -2.40 -0.06 11.61
C TYR A 63 -2.68 -0.60 13.01
N LEU A 64 -1.77 -1.40 13.57
CA LEU A 64 -1.94 -2.01 14.88
C LEU A 64 -1.19 -1.27 15.98
N GLY A 65 -0.38 -0.25 15.66
CA GLY A 65 0.41 0.49 16.63
C GLY A 65 1.54 -0.35 17.23
N VAL A 66 2.20 -1.16 16.42
CA VAL A 66 3.26 -2.08 16.92
C VAL A 66 4.65 -1.46 16.88
N THR A 67 4.83 -0.29 16.27
CA THR A 67 6.11 0.44 16.29
C THR A 67 6.56 0.68 17.74
N GLY A 68 7.79 0.28 18.05
CA GLY A 68 8.35 0.43 19.39
C GLY A 68 7.84 -0.59 20.42
N HIS A 69 7.08 -1.62 20.00
CA HIS A 69 6.64 -2.69 20.90
C HIS A 69 7.84 -3.35 21.60
N PRO A 70 7.84 -3.48 22.97
CA PRO A 70 9.03 -3.92 23.71
C PRO A 70 9.61 -5.26 23.25
N GLN A 71 8.75 -6.22 22.95
CA GLN A 71 9.17 -7.54 22.47
C GLN A 71 9.88 -7.46 21.11
N ILE A 72 9.43 -6.60 20.20
CA ILE A 72 10.03 -6.39 18.86
C ILE A 72 11.38 -5.72 19.01
N VAL A 73 11.44 -4.64 19.78
CA VAL A 73 12.69 -3.91 20.04
C VAL A 73 13.72 -4.83 20.71
N GLN A 74 13.30 -5.61 21.72
CA GLN A 74 14.20 -6.54 22.43
C GLN A 74 14.77 -7.59 21.47
N ALA A 75 13.96 -8.18 20.60
CA ALA A 75 14.42 -9.16 19.61
C ALA A 75 15.48 -8.57 18.66
N GLN A 76 15.27 -7.32 18.20
CA GLN A 76 16.24 -6.61 17.38
C GLN A 76 17.56 -6.33 18.09
N VAL A 77 17.50 -5.85 19.35
CA VAL A 77 18.68 -5.56 20.17
C VAL A 77 19.46 -6.85 20.46
N ASP A 78 18.78 -7.94 20.75
CA ASP A 78 19.42 -9.24 21.04
C ASP A 78 20.12 -9.80 19.79
N ALA A 79 19.53 -9.65 18.62
CA ALA A 79 20.15 -10.03 17.36
C ALA A 79 21.40 -9.18 17.09
N LEU A 80 21.34 -7.85 17.23
CA LEU A 80 22.46 -6.94 17.05
C LEU A 80 23.63 -7.26 18.00
N ARG A 81 23.37 -7.77 19.21
CA ARG A 81 24.40 -8.14 20.19
C ARG A 81 25.06 -9.49 19.90
N LYS A 82 24.32 -10.41 19.31
CA LYS A 82 24.78 -11.79 19.08
C LYS A 82 25.57 -11.94 17.77
N GLU A 83 25.26 -11.17 16.75
CA GLU A 83 25.81 -11.38 15.42
C GLU A 83 26.98 -10.45 15.15
N GLN A 84 28.19 -10.89 15.55
CA GLN A 84 29.43 -10.19 15.25
C GLN A 84 30.02 -10.57 13.88
N GLU A 85 29.57 -11.70 13.28
CA GLU A 85 30.03 -12.20 11.98
C GLU A 85 28.83 -12.32 11.02
N PHE A 86 28.39 -11.21 10.46
CA PHE A 86 27.31 -11.20 9.47
C PHE A 86 27.86 -10.99 8.06
N VAL A 87 27.46 -11.85 7.14
CA VAL A 87 27.82 -11.72 5.72
C VAL A 87 26.65 -11.08 4.97
N VAL A 88 26.85 -9.88 4.42
CA VAL A 88 25.90 -9.22 3.54
C VAL A 88 25.91 -9.92 2.19
N GLN A 89 24.84 -10.63 1.87
CA GLN A 89 24.70 -11.40 0.63
C GLN A 89 23.25 -11.41 0.14
N SER A 90 23.02 -11.84 -1.08
CA SER A 90 21.66 -12.01 -1.58
C SER A 90 20.99 -13.27 -0.98
N GLY A 91 19.64 -13.23 -0.92
CA GLY A 91 18.86 -14.30 -0.30
C GLY A 91 19.04 -15.68 -0.96
N VAL A 92 19.47 -15.74 -2.22
CA VAL A 92 19.72 -17.01 -2.92
C VAL A 92 20.86 -17.82 -2.33
N PHE A 93 21.76 -17.20 -1.57
CA PHE A 93 22.86 -17.88 -0.88
C PHE A 93 22.49 -18.39 0.51
N HIS A 94 21.29 -18.08 1.01
CA HIS A 94 20.84 -18.57 2.30
C HIS A 94 20.52 -20.07 2.25
N LEU A 95 21.15 -20.83 3.11
CA LEU A 95 20.86 -22.25 3.31
C LEU A 95 19.57 -22.44 4.13
N ASN A 96 19.02 -23.66 4.10
CA ASN A 96 17.76 -23.98 4.78
C ASN A 96 17.77 -23.73 6.32
N GLN A 97 18.95 -23.70 6.96
CA GLN A 97 19.09 -23.38 8.39
C GLN A 97 19.13 -21.87 8.68
N HIS A 98 19.17 -21.01 7.65
CA HIS A 98 19.20 -19.56 7.86
C HIS A 98 17.91 -19.07 8.53
N PRO A 99 17.96 -18.14 9.51
CA PRO A 99 16.77 -17.64 10.23
C PRO A 99 15.66 -17.08 9.33
N THR A 100 16.02 -16.53 8.17
CA THR A 100 15.06 -16.08 7.16
C THR A 100 14.10 -17.20 6.76
N ARG A 101 14.62 -18.44 6.61
CA ARG A 101 13.80 -19.59 6.21
C ARG A 101 12.73 -19.93 7.24
N ALA A 102 13.07 -19.87 8.52
CA ALA A 102 12.10 -20.09 9.60
C ALA A 102 10.97 -19.06 9.56
N LEU A 103 11.30 -17.77 9.34
CA LEU A 103 10.32 -16.70 9.22
C LEU A 103 9.45 -16.86 7.95
N GLU A 104 10.04 -17.22 6.80
CA GLU A 104 9.31 -17.51 5.56
C GLU A 104 8.24 -18.59 5.77
N MET A 105 8.63 -19.70 6.40
CA MET A 105 7.71 -20.81 6.72
C MET A 105 6.61 -20.39 7.71
N ALA A 106 6.97 -19.63 8.75
CA ALA A 106 6.01 -19.17 9.73
C ALA A 106 4.96 -18.22 9.11
N LEU A 107 5.40 -17.30 8.24
CA LEU A 107 4.49 -16.41 7.50
C LEU A 107 3.61 -17.21 6.52
N ALA A 108 4.19 -18.12 5.73
CA ALA A 108 3.43 -18.97 4.81
C ALA A 108 2.36 -19.78 5.53
N THR A 109 2.73 -20.46 6.62
CA THR A 109 1.80 -21.23 7.45
C THR A 109 0.67 -20.34 8.02
N TRP A 110 1.01 -19.13 8.47
CA TRP A 110 0.03 -18.20 9.01
C TRP A 110 -1.04 -17.78 7.98
N VAL A 111 -0.63 -17.53 6.73
CA VAL A 111 -1.57 -17.21 5.65
C VAL A 111 -2.14 -18.46 4.95
N GLY A 112 -1.85 -19.68 5.49
CA GLY A 112 -2.39 -20.95 4.98
C GLY A 112 -1.79 -21.39 3.64
N LYS A 113 -0.49 -21.15 3.41
CA LYS A 113 0.26 -21.54 2.21
C LYS A 113 1.42 -22.48 2.53
N ASP A 114 1.92 -23.19 1.50
CA ASP A 114 2.93 -24.23 1.65
C ASP A 114 4.34 -23.65 1.85
N ASP A 115 4.67 -22.57 1.14
CA ASP A 115 5.99 -21.97 1.18
C ASP A 115 5.91 -20.44 0.95
N GLY A 116 6.94 -19.72 1.41
CA GLY A 116 7.04 -18.29 1.31
C GLY A 116 8.46 -17.79 1.12
N PHE A 117 8.55 -16.53 0.72
CA PHE A 117 9.81 -15.85 0.42
C PHE A 117 9.78 -14.45 1.01
N ILE A 118 10.89 -14.04 1.60
CA ILE A 118 11.10 -12.68 2.08
C ILE A 118 12.03 -11.94 1.14
N CYS A 119 11.73 -10.68 0.90
CA CYS A 119 12.54 -9.75 0.13
C CYS A 119 12.49 -8.34 0.73
N GLN A 120 13.21 -7.41 0.13
CA GLN A 120 13.54 -6.09 0.71
C GLN A 120 12.35 -5.16 0.88
N SER A 121 11.25 -5.39 0.14
CA SER A 121 10.02 -4.58 0.22
C SER A 121 8.85 -5.28 -0.46
N GLY A 122 7.61 -4.86 -0.17
CA GLY A 122 6.43 -5.31 -0.91
C GLY A 122 6.50 -4.99 -2.41
N TYR A 123 7.15 -3.88 -2.77
CA TYR A 123 7.42 -3.56 -4.18
C TYR A 123 8.29 -4.63 -4.85
N ALA A 124 9.40 -5.02 -4.20
CA ALA A 124 10.29 -6.07 -4.68
C ALA A 124 9.59 -7.45 -4.72
N ALA A 125 8.70 -7.75 -3.76
CA ALA A 125 7.90 -8.96 -3.73
C ALA A 125 7.02 -9.08 -4.97
N ASN A 126 6.26 -8.03 -5.30
CA ASN A 126 5.38 -8.00 -6.46
C ASN A 126 6.16 -8.12 -7.78
N VAL A 127 7.21 -7.31 -7.95
CA VAL A 127 8.03 -7.33 -9.16
C VAL A 127 8.72 -8.68 -9.33
N GLY A 128 9.35 -9.20 -8.27
CA GLY A 128 10.11 -10.44 -8.33
C GLY A 128 9.25 -11.69 -8.54
N LEU A 129 8.07 -11.74 -7.94
CA LEU A 129 7.13 -12.84 -8.16
C LEU A 129 6.61 -12.81 -9.60
N LEU A 130 6.12 -11.66 -10.07
CA LEU A 130 5.60 -11.54 -11.44
C LEU A 130 6.64 -11.85 -12.50
N GLN A 131 7.91 -11.41 -12.31
CA GLN A 131 9.02 -11.82 -13.19
C GLN A 131 9.26 -13.32 -13.24
N ALA A 132 9.01 -14.01 -12.13
CA ALA A 132 9.22 -15.44 -12.06
C ALA A 132 8.07 -16.26 -12.67
N ILE A 133 6.82 -15.77 -12.61
CA ILE A 133 5.63 -16.56 -12.98
C ILE A 133 4.93 -16.12 -14.26
N ALA A 134 5.39 -15.03 -14.89
CA ALA A 134 4.82 -14.51 -16.13
C ALA A 134 5.93 -14.24 -17.16
N ASP A 135 5.55 -14.23 -18.44
CA ASP A 135 6.42 -13.95 -19.57
C ASP A 135 5.63 -13.29 -20.72
N ALA A 136 6.25 -13.14 -21.89
CA ALA A 136 5.63 -12.52 -23.07
C ALA A 136 4.40 -13.30 -23.61
N GLN A 137 4.15 -14.52 -23.15
CA GLN A 137 3.02 -15.35 -23.56
C GLN A 137 1.92 -15.41 -22.48
N THR A 138 2.16 -14.84 -21.30
CA THR A 138 1.27 -14.88 -20.15
C THR A 138 0.41 -13.61 -20.08
N PRO A 139 -0.88 -13.62 -20.44
CA PRO A 139 -1.78 -12.49 -20.22
C PRO A 139 -1.89 -12.18 -18.73
N VAL A 140 -1.64 -10.92 -18.34
CA VAL A 140 -1.80 -10.45 -16.95
C VAL A 140 -2.96 -9.46 -16.88
N TYR A 141 -3.98 -9.77 -16.09
CA TYR A 141 -5.19 -8.98 -15.93
C TYR A 141 -5.13 -8.20 -14.62
N LEU A 142 -4.95 -6.89 -14.70
CA LEU A 142 -4.79 -6.02 -13.52
C LEU A 142 -6.02 -5.11 -13.34
N ASP A 143 -6.46 -5.01 -12.09
CA ASP A 143 -7.40 -3.94 -11.71
C ASP A 143 -6.77 -2.57 -11.98
N THR A 144 -7.54 -1.63 -12.50
CA THR A 144 -7.04 -0.27 -12.82
C THR A 144 -6.51 0.49 -11.60
N LEU A 145 -6.87 0.10 -10.38
CA LEU A 145 -6.35 0.67 -9.13
C LEU A 145 -5.33 -0.25 -8.44
N ALA A 146 -4.91 -1.35 -9.08
CA ALA A 146 -3.86 -2.21 -8.56
C ALA A 146 -2.57 -1.41 -8.31
N HIS A 147 -1.85 -1.79 -7.25
CA HIS A 147 -0.63 -1.08 -6.85
C HIS A 147 0.40 -1.01 -7.98
N ALA A 148 1.10 0.12 -8.11
CA ALA A 148 2.06 0.37 -9.18
C ALA A 148 3.11 -0.74 -9.35
N SER A 149 3.52 -1.40 -8.26
CA SER A 149 4.48 -2.52 -8.32
C SER A 149 3.94 -3.75 -9.03
N LEU A 150 2.63 -3.98 -9.06
CA LEU A 150 2.00 -5.07 -9.80
C LEU A 150 2.06 -4.79 -11.31
N TRP A 151 1.79 -3.55 -11.71
CA TRP A 151 1.97 -3.10 -13.09
C TRP A 151 3.43 -3.19 -13.52
N GLU A 152 4.35 -2.72 -12.67
CA GLU A 152 5.78 -2.78 -12.95
C GLU A 152 6.28 -4.24 -13.04
N GLY A 153 5.75 -5.11 -12.20
CA GLY A 153 6.05 -6.54 -12.26
C GLY A 153 5.64 -7.18 -13.59
N ALA A 154 4.45 -6.85 -14.10
CA ALA A 154 3.99 -7.31 -15.42
C ALA A 154 4.90 -6.76 -16.54
N HIS A 155 5.29 -5.48 -16.47
CA HIS A 155 6.24 -4.87 -17.41
C HIS A 155 7.62 -5.53 -17.34
N ALA A 156 8.14 -5.76 -16.13
CA ALA A 156 9.44 -6.39 -15.92
C ALA A 156 9.46 -7.85 -16.44
N ALA A 157 8.33 -8.56 -16.35
CA ALA A 157 8.14 -9.88 -16.97
C ALA A 157 7.95 -9.81 -18.50
N ARG A 158 7.81 -8.61 -19.10
CA ARG A 158 7.42 -8.40 -20.50
C ARG A 158 6.08 -9.04 -20.86
N ALA A 159 5.22 -9.21 -19.87
CA ALA A 159 3.92 -9.84 -20.04
C ALA A 159 2.91 -8.85 -20.67
N PRO A 160 2.00 -9.33 -21.54
CA PRO A 160 0.89 -8.51 -22.02
C PRO A 160 -0.03 -8.17 -20.84
N ALA A 161 -0.07 -6.88 -20.46
CA ALA A 161 -0.85 -6.39 -19.34
C ALA A 161 -2.18 -5.78 -19.82
N TYR A 162 -3.28 -6.30 -19.30
CA TYR A 162 -4.65 -5.89 -19.64
C TYR A 162 -5.36 -5.31 -18.42
N ALA A 163 -5.73 -4.04 -18.49
CA ALA A 163 -6.51 -3.39 -17.46
C ALA A 163 -7.97 -3.85 -17.47
N PHE A 164 -8.54 -4.13 -16.30
CA PHE A 164 -9.99 -4.21 -16.14
C PHE A 164 -10.48 -3.14 -15.16
N ARG A 165 -11.77 -2.75 -15.30
CA ARG A 165 -12.36 -1.71 -14.47
C ARG A 165 -12.33 -2.11 -13.00
N HIS A 166 -12.00 -1.15 -12.14
CA HIS A 166 -11.91 -1.34 -10.71
C HIS A 166 -13.12 -2.07 -10.12
N ASN A 167 -12.84 -3.18 -9.43
CA ASN A 167 -13.83 -4.00 -8.75
C ASN A 167 -15.02 -4.46 -9.66
N ASP A 168 -14.75 -4.70 -10.96
CA ASP A 168 -15.78 -5.13 -11.93
C ASP A 168 -15.51 -6.54 -12.46
N PRO A 169 -16.03 -7.60 -11.78
CA PRO A 169 -15.86 -8.98 -12.21
C PRO A 169 -16.43 -9.25 -13.62
N ALA A 170 -17.52 -8.57 -14.00
CA ALA A 170 -18.11 -8.72 -15.32
C ALA A 170 -17.23 -8.14 -16.43
N HIS A 171 -16.53 -7.03 -16.16
CA HIS A 171 -15.54 -6.50 -17.09
C HIS A 171 -14.31 -7.40 -17.18
N LEU A 172 -13.81 -7.92 -16.04
CA LEU A 172 -12.73 -8.90 -16.01
C LEU A 172 -13.04 -10.10 -16.91
N ALA A 173 -14.23 -10.72 -16.76
CA ALA A 173 -14.65 -11.84 -17.59
C ALA A 173 -14.60 -11.53 -19.10
N ARG A 174 -15.06 -10.34 -19.51
CA ARG A 174 -15.00 -9.91 -20.91
C ARG A 174 -13.56 -9.74 -21.42
N VAL A 175 -12.68 -9.19 -20.58
CA VAL A 175 -11.27 -8.99 -20.96
C VAL A 175 -10.56 -10.33 -21.09
N ILE A 176 -10.80 -11.28 -20.18
CA ILE A 176 -10.23 -12.64 -20.26
C ILE A 176 -10.78 -13.38 -21.50
N ALA A 177 -12.09 -13.32 -21.76
CA ALA A 177 -12.69 -13.99 -22.91
C ALA A 177 -12.08 -13.54 -24.25
N LYS A 178 -11.58 -12.30 -24.32
CA LYS A 178 -10.93 -11.75 -25.52
C LYS A 178 -9.46 -12.17 -25.65
N ASN A 179 -8.73 -12.35 -24.55
CA ASN A 179 -7.28 -12.49 -24.57
C ASN A 179 -6.78 -13.87 -24.10
N GLY A 180 -7.68 -14.74 -23.61
CA GLY A 180 -7.38 -16.10 -23.16
C GLY A 180 -7.06 -16.21 -21.66
N PRO A 181 -6.81 -17.44 -21.18
CA PRO A 181 -6.42 -17.68 -19.79
C PRO A 181 -5.05 -17.05 -19.47
N GLY A 182 -4.84 -16.65 -18.21
CA GLY A 182 -3.62 -16.02 -17.77
C GLY A 182 -3.57 -15.83 -16.25
N LEU A 183 -3.04 -14.71 -15.78
CA LEU A 183 -2.90 -14.38 -14.38
C LEU A 183 -3.76 -13.16 -14.03
N VAL A 184 -4.71 -13.32 -13.10
CA VAL A 184 -5.49 -12.21 -12.53
C VAL A 184 -4.78 -11.67 -11.30
N VAL A 185 -4.60 -10.34 -11.24
CA VAL A 185 -3.80 -9.65 -10.23
C VAL A 185 -4.61 -8.50 -9.62
N VAL A 186 -4.84 -8.57 -8.31
CA VAL A 186 -5.63 -7.58 -7.56
C VAL A 186 -5.00 -7.27 -6.20
N ASP A 187 -5.31 -6.10 -5.65
CA ASP A 187 -5.12 -5.84 -4.21
C ASP A 187 -6.36 -6.28 -3.45
N SER A 188 -6.19 -6.93 -2.30
CA SER A 188 -7.31 -7.29 -1.41
C SER A 188 -7.97 -6.03 -0.81
N VAL A 189 -7.15 -5.05 -0.47
CA VAL A 189 -7.51 -3.70 -0.02
C VAL A 189 -6.71 -2.68 -0.82
N TYR A 190 -7.37 -1.84 -1.56
CA TYR A 190 -6.71 -0.83 -2.41
C TYR A 190 -6.13 0.32 -1.59
N SER A 191 -4.84 0.56 -1.73
CA SER A 191 -4.05 1.46 -0.89
C SER A 191 -4.53 2.90 -0.85
N THR A 192 -5.08 3.42 -1.94
CA THR A 192 -5.52 4.81 -2.07
C THR A 192 -6.91 5.04 -1.48
N THR A 193 -7.85 4.19 -1.82
CA THR A 193 -9.27 4.35 -1.49
C THR A 193 -9.70 3.59 -0.24
N GLY A 194 -8.95 2.57 0.16
CA GLY A 194 -9.36 1.62 1.17
C GLY A 194 -10.49 0.68 0.73
N ALA A 195 -10.86 0.69 -0.56
CA ALA A 195 -11.89 -0.21 -1.08
C ALA A 195 -11.48 -1.67 -0.93
N LEU A 196 -12.44 -2.51 -0.57
CA LEU A 196 -12.26 -3.96 -0.56
C LEU A 196 -12.45 -4.50 -1.99
N CYS A 197 -11.60 -5.44 -2.37
CA CYS A 197 -11.81 -6.21 -3.60
C CYS A 197 -12.98 -7.18 -3.41
N PRO A 198 -13.90 -7.32 -4.37
CA PRO A 198 -14.90 -8.39 -4.38
C PRO A 198 -14.21 -9.72 -4.74
N LEU A 199 -13.37 -10.22 -3.80
CA LEU A 199 -12.46 -11.34 -4.06
C LEU A 199 -13.19 -12.62 -4.42
N VAL A 200 -14.37 -12.87 -3.82
CA VAL A 200 -15.16 -14.09 -4.11
C VAL A 200 -15.52 -14.13 -5.58
N GLU A 201 -16.12 -13.05 -6.07
CA GLU A 201 -16.57 -12.93 -7.45
C GLU A 201 -15.41 -12.90 -8.46
N ILE A 202 -14.30 -12.25 -8.09
CA ILE A 202 -13.09 -12.20 -8.92
C ILE A 202 -12.45 -13.60 -9.04
N VAL A 203 -12.35 -14.34 -7.93
CA VAL A 203 -11.82 -15.70 -7.90
C VAL A 203 -12.70 -16.62 -8.74
N GLU A 204 -14.04 -16.53 -8.62
CA GLU A 204 -14.97 -17.30 -9.43
C GLU A 204 -14.84 -17.03 -10.93
N VAL A 205 -14.59 -15.78 -11.31
CA VAL A 205 -14.31 -15.42 -12.71
C VAL A 205 -13.00 -16.06 -13.17
N ALA A 206 -11.94 -15.93 -12.37
CA ALA A 206 -10.64 -16.49 -12.70
C ALA A 206 -10.70 -18.01 -12.91
N GLU A 207 -11.35 -18.74 -12.00
CA GLU A 207 -11.51 -20.19 -12.06
C GLU A 207 -12.31 -20.62 -13.30
N ARG A 208 -13.44 -19.99 -13.56
CA ARG A 208 -14.28 -20.29 -14.75
C ARG A 208 -13.54 -20.13 -16.07
N HIS A 209 -12.54 -19.25 -16.11
CA HIS A 209 -11.75 -18.99 -17.30
C HIS A 209 -10.36 -19.66 -17.28
N GLY A 210 -10.07 -20.52 -16.29
CA GLY A 210 -8.78 -21.23 -16.18
C GLY A 210 -7.60 -20.31 -15.90
N CYS A 211 -7.81 -19.18 -15.22
CA CYS A 211 -6.75 -18.24 -14.84
C CYS A 211 -6.18 -18.55 -13.46
N MET A 212 -4.92 -18.25 -13.26
CA MET A 212 -4.31 -18.19 -11.93
C MET A 212 -4.65 -16.86 -11.24
N MET A 213 -4.53 -16.84 -9.90
CA MET A 213 -4.79 -15.68 -9.05
C MET A 213 -3.57 -15.27 -8.24
N LEU A 214 -3.22 -13.97 -8.28
CA LEU A 214 -2.31 -13.29 -7.37
C LEU A 214 -3.08 -12.21 -6.62
N VAL A 215 -3.00 -12.23 -5.28
CA VAL A 215 -3.63 -11.23 -4.42
C VAL A 215 -2.58 -10.52 -3.57
N ASP A 216 -2.51 -9.20 -3.67
CA ASP A 216 -1.69 -8.37 -2.78
C ASP A 216 -2.48 -8.08 -1.49
N GLU A 217 -2.00 -8.66 -0.39
CA GLU A 217 -2.57 -8.52 0.96
C GLU A 217 -1.90 -7.41 1.79
N SER A 218 -1.12 -6.52 1.18
CA SER A 218 -0.35 -5.50 1.89
C SER A 218 -1.17 -4.67 2.87
N HIS A 219 -2.44 -4.40 2.55
CA HIS A 219 -3.33 -3.60 3.37
C HIS A 219 -4.39 -4.41 4.13
N SER A 220 -4.40 -5.74 4.02
CA SER A 220 -5.28 -6.63 4.78
C SER A 220 -4.52 -7.51 5.78
N LEU A 221 -3.28 -7.90 5.45
CA LEU A 221 -2.43 -8.68 6.34
C LEU A 221 -2.22 -7.94 7.66
N GLY A 222 -2.46 -8.63 8.78
CA GLY A 222 -2.45 -8.08 10.13
C GLY A 222 -3.78 -7.50 10.60
N THR A 223 -4.65 -7.01 9.69
CA THR A 223 -5.90 -6.32 10.04
C THR A 223 -7.16 -7.13 9.77
N HIS A 224 -7.16 -8.00 8.76
CA HIS A 224 -8.28 -8.83 8.33
C HIS A 224 -8.02 -10.32 8.63
N GLY A 225 -9.10 -11.08 8.73
CA GLY A 225 -9.08 -12.53 8.90
C GLY A 225 -8.69 -13.01 10.30
N PRO A 226 -8.75 -14.33 10.53
CA PRO A 226 -8.39 -14.95 11.78
C PRO A 226 -6.95 -14.62 12.18
N LYS A 227 -6.75 -14.05 13.37
CA LYS A 227 -5.44 -13.59 13.86
C LYS A 227 -4.69 -12.66 12.91
N GLY A 228 -5.42 -11.98 12.01
CA GLY A 228 -4.84 -11.07 11.04
C GLY A 228 -4.25 -11.73 9.79
N ALA A 229 -4.63 -12.95 9.45
CA ALA A 229 -4.06 -13.71 8.33
C ALA A 229 -4.45 -13.20 6.92
N GLY A 230 -5.15 -12.06 6.83
CA GLY A 230 -5.51 -11.41 5.59
C GLY A 230 -6.94 -11.66 5.12
N LEU A 231 -7.35 -10.95 4.07
CA LEU A 231 -8.72 -11.01 3.53
C LEU A 231 -9.00 -12.34 2.83
N CYS A 232 -8.00 -12.93 2.16
CA CYS A 232 -8.14 -14.29 1.58
C CYS A 232 -8.50 -15.33 2.64
N ALA A 233 -7.88 -15.24 3.82
CA ALA A 233 -8.19 -16.13 4.94
C ALA A 233 -9.57 -15.82 5.55
N GLU A 234 -9.95 -14.53 5.66
CA GLU A 234 -11.28 -14.11 6.14
C GLU A 234 -12.41 -14.67 5.30
N LEU A 235 -12.22 -14.71 3.98
CA LEU A 235 -13.22 -15.17 3.02
C LEU A 235 -13.12 -16.66 2.70
N GLY A 236 -12.21 -17.42 3.33
CA GLY A 236 -12.00 -18.84 3.05
C GLY A 236 -11.43 -19.15 1.65
N LEU A 237 -10.75 -18.16 1.05
CA LEU A 237 -10.25 -18.25 -0.34
C LEU A 237 -8.79 -18.73 -0.44
N THR A 238 -8.11 -18.97 0.69
CA THR A 238 -6.67 -19.28 0.72
C THR A 238 -6.30 -20.45 -0.22
N GLY A 239 -7.11 -21.50 -0.27
CA GLY A 239 -6.86 -22.66 -1.16
C GLY A 239 -7.19 -22.40 -2.65
N ARG A 240 -7.90 -21.31 -2.96
CA ARG A 240 -8.34 -20.94 -4.31
C ARG A 240 -7.47 -19.84 -4.95
N VAL A 241 -6.70 -19.11 -4.15
CA VAL A 241 -5.72 -18.11 -4.60
C VAL A 241 -4.36 -18.79 -4.75
N HIS A 242 -3.68 -18.60 -5.89
CA HIS A 242 -2.41 -19.28 -6.18
C HIS A 242 -1.24 -18.61 -5.45
N PHE A 243 -1.19 -17.29 -5.49
CA PHE A 243 -0.09 -16.49 -4.95
C PHE A 243 -0.65 -15.37 -4.07
N ILE A 244 -0.01 -15.15 -2.93
CA ILE A 244 -0.25 -14.02 -2.04
C ILE A 244 1.03 -13.21 -1.96
N THR A 245 0.94 -11.89 -2.07
CA THR A 245 2.04 -10.98 -1.78
C THR A 245 1.65 -10.03 -0.65
N ALA A 246 2.61 -9.49 0.07
CA ALA A 246 2.35 -8.47 1.09
C ALA A 246 3.59 -7.59 1.35
N SER A 247 3.35 -6.33 1.61
CA SER A 247 4.33 -5.44 2.24
C SER A 247 4.26 -5.58 3.76
N LEU A 248 5.36 -5.95 4.39
CA LEU A 248 5.47 -5.96 5.85
C LEU A 248 5.75 -4.57 6.46
N ALA A 249 5.74 -3.51 5.62
CA ALA A 249 5.85 -2.12 6.07
C ALA A 249 4.49 -1.47 6.38
N LYS A 250 3.46 -2.28 6.67
CA LYS A 250 2.11 -1.84 7.02
C LYS A 250 1.80 -2.26 8.46
N ALA A 251 0.85 -3.13 8.69
CA ALA A 251 0.51 -3.62 10.04
C ALA A 251 1.69 -4.25 10.80
N PHE A 252 2.74 -4.67 10.12
CA PHE A 252 3.98 -5.17 10.74
C PHE A 252 4.96 -4.05 11.12
N ALA A 253 4.76 -2.83 10.67
CA ALA A 253 5.66 -1.69 10.90
C ALA A 253 7.15 -2.00 10.64
N GLY A 254 7.44 -3.01 9.81
CA GLY A 254 8.80 -3.47 9.46
C GLY A 254 9.13 -3.17 8.00
N ARG A 255 10.40 -3.30 7.63
CA ARG A 255 10.85 -3.09 6.26
C ARG A 255 11.11 -4.43 5.57
N ALA A 256 10.10 -4.98 4.90
CA ALA A 256 10.25 -6.19 4.09
C ALA A 256 9.08 -6.33 3.12
N GLY A 257 9.23 -7.26 2.18
CA GLY A 257 8.17 -7.84 1.38
C GLY A 257 8.09 -9.34 1.64
N PHE A 258 6.91 -9.89 1.43
CA PHE A 258 6.63 -11.31 1.55
C PHE A 258 5.78 -11.74 0.36
N PHE A 259 6.04 -12.94 -0.16
CA PHE A 259 5.14 -13.59 -1.11
C PHE A 259 5.16 -15.10 -0.93
N THR A 260 4.12 -15.75 -1.41
CA THR A 260 3.95 -17.21 -1.31
C THR A 260 4.04 -17.86 -2.69
N ALA A 261 4.50 -19.10 -2.73
CA ALA A 261 4.40 -19.96 -3.89
C ALA A 261 4.28 -21.43 -3.45
N PRO A 262 3.81 -22.35 -4.33
CA PRO A 262 3.87 -23.78 -4.05
C PRO A 262 5.30 -24.25 -3.74
N ALA A 263 5.48 -25.15 -2.76
CA ALA A 263 6.80 -25.56 -2.28
C ALA A 263 7.69 -26.13 -3.38
N HIS A 264 7.14 -26.83 -4.37
CA HIS A 264 7.90 -27.38 -5.49
C HIS A 264 8.50 -26.29 -6.41
N MET A 265 8.01 -25.06 -6.37
CA MET A 265 8.52 -23.93 -7.16
C MET A 265 9.71 -23.22 -6.49
N ARG A 266 10.11 -23.61 -5.27
CA ARG A 266 11.09 -22.85 -4.49
C ARG A 266 12.38 -22.56 -5.26
N TYR A 267 13.05 -23.59 -5.76
CA TYR A 267 14.33 -23.40 -6.46
C TYR A 267 14.17 -22.64 -7.78
N TYR A 268 13.05 -22.85 -8.47
CA TYR A 268 12.73 -22.05 -9.65
C TYR A 268 12.59 -20.56 -9.30
N ILE A 269 11.82 -20.21 -8.29
CA ILE A 269 11.64 -18.82 -7.83
C ILE A 269 12.99 -18.18 -7.45
N LEU A 270 13.85 -18.90 -6.71
CA LEU A 270 15.17 -18.42 -6.33
C LEU A 270 16.08 -18.12 -7.52
N THR A 271 15.85 -18.76 -8.68
CA THR A 271 16.64 -18.54 -9.91
C THR A 271 15.97 -17.60 -10.91
N ALA A 272 14.71 -17.18 -10.69
CA ALA A 272 13.93 -16.40 -11.61
C ALA A 272 13.54 -15.00 -11.07
N SER A 273 13.49 -14.83 -9.75
CA SER A 273 13.12 -13.57 -9.10
C SER A 273 14.33 -12.64 -8.98
N PHE A 274 14.46 -11.68 -9.89
CA PHE A 274 15.61 -10.76 -9.93
C PHE A 274 15.84 -9.98 -8.63
N PRO A 275 14.84 -9.44 -7.94
CA PRO A 275 15.06 -8.77 -6.65
C PRO A 275 15.70 -9.70 -5.60
N ASN A 276 15.38 -10.99 -5.61
CA ASN A 276 15.97 -11.95 -4.67
C ASN A 276 17.39 -12.36 -5.06
N ILE A 277 17.73 -12.31 -6.36
CA ILE A 277 19.06 -12.68 -6.87
C ILE A 277 20.02 -11.50 -6.78
N PHE A 278 19.60 -10.32 -7.21
CA PHE A 278 20.48 -9.19 -7.48
C PHE A 278 20.40 -8.08 -6.42
N SER A 279 19.81 -8.36 -5.26
CA SER A 279 19.91 -7.45 -4.11
C SER A 279 20.21 -8.20 -2.81
N SER A 280 20.83 -7.51 -1.85
CA SER A 280 21.13 -8.08 -0.54
C SER A 280 19.84 -8.40 0.23
N SER A 281 19.88 -9.49 1.00
CA SER A 281 18.82 -9.88 1.91
C SER A 281 18.68 -8.90 3.08
N LEU A 282 17.63 -9.10 3.88
CA LEU A 282 17.45 -8.37 5.12
C LEU A 282 18.56 -8.70 6.12
N LEU A 283 18.84 -7.75 7.00
CA LEU A 283 19.81 -7.92 8.08
C LEU A 283 19.24 -8.80 9.20
N PRO A 284 20.08 -9.52 9.96
CA PRO A 284 19.64 -10.43 11.02
C PRO A 284 18.68 -9.80 12.05
N HIS A 285 18.94 -8.57 12.47
CA HIS A 285 18.08 -7.86 13.41
C HIS A 285 16.71 -7.50 12.76
N GLU A 286 16.66 -7.23 11.46
CA GLU A 286 15.39 -7.02 10.75
C GLU A 286 14.57 -8.32 10.75
N ILE A 287 15.22 -9.49 10.47
CA ILE A 287 14.58 -10.81 10.51
C ILE A 287 14.07 -11.14 11.92
N ALA A 288 14.89 -10.91 12.96
CA ALA A 288 14.49 -11.15 14.34
C ALA A 288 13.31 -10.25 14.76
N GLY A 289 13.35 -8.97 14.36
CA GLY A 289 12.26 -8.03 14.58
C GLY A 289 10.96 -8.49 13.91
N LEU A 290 11.02 -8.89 12.64
CA LEU A 290 9.85 -9.38 11.90
C LEU A 290 9.29 -10.67 12.48
N ALA A 291 10.13 -11.59 12.97
CA ALA A 291 9.67 -12.81 13.64
C ALA A 291 8.92 -12.48 14.94
N ALA A 292 9.46 -11.57 15.76
CA ALA A 292 8.77 -11.09 16.95
C ALA A 292 7.47 -10.34 16.59
N THR A 293 7.49 -9.54 15.52
CA THR A 293 6.29 -8.84 15.04
C THR A 293 5.19 -9.81 14.62
N LEU A 294 5.51 -10.92 13.96
CA LEU A 294 4.52 -11.94 13.59
C LEU A 294 3.78 -12.45 14.83
N GLU A 295 4.50 -12.75 15.91
CA GLU A 295 3.87 -13.22 17.15
C GLU A 295 3.01 -12.13 17.82
N VAL A 296 3.49 -10.88 17.87
CA VAL A 296 2.72 -9.74 18.38
C VAL A 296 1.44 -9.54 17.57
N VAL A 297 1.53 -9.51 16.22
CA VAL A 297 0.39 -9.31 15.33
C VAL A 297 -0.65 -10.42 15.46
N ARG A 298 -0.21 -11.68 15.56
CA ARG A 298 -1.12 -12.84 15.76
C ARG A 298 -1.93 -12.74 17.05
N GLN A 299 -1.38 -12.12 18.09
CA GLN A 299 -2.01 -11.94 19.41
C GLN A 299 -2.80 -10.64 19.53
N SER A 300 -2.84 -9.78 18.50
CA SER A 300 -3.40 -8.43 18.54
C SER A 300 -4.90 -8.35 18.20
N ASP A 301 -5.74 -9.32 18.61
CA ASP A 301 -7.19 -9.30 18.33
C ASP A 301 -7.90 -8.09 18.97
N ASP A 302 -7.46 -7.66 20.15
CA ASP A 302 -7.98 -6.45 20.81
C ASP A 302 -7.63 -5.19 20.00
N ALA A 303 -6.40 -5.10 19.48
CA ALA A 303 -6.00 -3.98 18.62
C ALA A 303 -6.83 -3.93 17.32
N ARG A 304 -7.07 -5.09 16.68
CA ARG A 304 -7.97 -5.20 15.52
C ARG A 304 -9.39 -4.76 15.86
N SER A 305 -9.89 -5.12 17.03
CA SER A 305 -11.22 -4.72 17.48
C SER A 305 -11.33 -3.22 17.73
N ARG A 306 -10.32 -2.60 18.38
CA ARG A 306 -10.24 -1.14 18.54
C ARG A 306 -10.17 -0.45 17.16
N LEU A 307 -9.30 -0.91 16.27
CA LEU A 307 -9.18 -0.34 14.93
C LEU A 307 -10.52 -0.32 14.17
N ARG A 308 -11.26 -1.43 14.24
CA ARG A 308 -12.62 -1.51 13.66
C ARG A 308 -13.60 -0.52 14.30
N ALA A 309 -13.54 -0.38 15.63
CA ALA A 309 -14.39 0.55 16.34
C ALA A 309 -14.09 2.00 15.97
N HIS A 310 -12.82 2.40 15.99
CA HIS A 310 -12.34 3.72 15.58
C HIS A 310 -12.76 4.06 14.16
N THR A 311 -12.58 3.14 13.23
CA THR A 311 -12.92 3.35 11.81
C THR A 311 -14.42 3.52 11.62
N ARG A 312 -15.25 2.67 12.26
CA ARG A 312 -16.72 2.80 12.18
C ARG A 312 -17.19 4.13 12.76
N ARG A 313 -16.65 4.53 13.93
CA ARG A 313 -16.96 5.81 14.58
C ARG A 313 -16.65 6.99 13.65
N LEU A 314 -15.41 7.07 13.16
CA LEU A 314 -14.99 8.21 12.33
C LEU A 314 -15.72 8.23 10.97
N ARG A 315 -16.00 7.08 10.34
CA ARG A 315 -16.81 7.01 9.11
C ARG A 315 -18.22 7.54 9.32
N ALA A 316 -18.89 7.12 10.40
CA ALA A 316 -20.23 7.60 10.73
C ALA A 316 -20.22 9.11 10.96
N SER A 317 -19.30 9.59 11.79
CA SER A 317 -19.18 11.02 12.12
C SER A 317 -18.92 11.88 10.88
N LEU A 318 -17.98 11.47 10.01
CA LEU A 318 -17.71 12.20 8.75
C LEU A 318 -18.91 12.16 7.80
N SER A 319 -19.60 11.03 7.69
CA SER A 319 -20.80 10.90 6.86
C SER A 319 -21.91 11.86 7.33
N ASP A 320 -22.16 11.93 8.64
CA ASP A 320 -23.15 12.83 9.25
C ASP A 320 -22.82 14.32 9.03
N MET A 321 -21.53 14.64 8.89
CA MET A 321 -21.06 15.98 8.53
C MET A 321 -21.13 16.28 7.02
N GLY A 322 -21.58 15.32 6.19
CA GLY A 322 -21.72 15.48 4.75
C GLY A 322 -20.46 15.22 3.93
N TYR A 323 -19.42 14.60 4.52
CA TYR A 323 -18.29 14.11 3.75
C TYR A 323 -18.71 12.89 2.93
N PRO A 324 -18.31 12.79 1.65
CA PRO A 324 -18.66 11.65 0.80
C PRO A 324 -17.80 10.44 1.15
N ILE A 325 -18.26 9.66 2.13
CA ILE A 325 -17.55 8.49 2.65
C ILE A 325 -18.01 7.23 1.94
N HIS A 326 -17.08 6.48 1.38
CA HIS A 326 -17.32 5.15 0.85
C HIS A 326 -17.10 4.06 1.90
N GLN A 327 -17.83 2.96 1.78
CA GLN A 327 -17.53 1.74 2.53
C GLN A 327 -16.17 1.19 2.08
N GLY A 328 -15.45 0.54 2.98
CA GLY A 328 -14.12 0.01 2.66
C GLY A 328 -13.48 -0.71 3.84
N SER A 329 -12.15 -0.74 3.84
CA SER A 329 -11.33 -1.42 4.82
C SER A 329 -11.51 -0.89 6.25
N GLN A 330 -10.92 -1.63 7.19
CA GLN A 330 -11.01 -1.33 8.63
C GLN A 330 -10.07 -0.21 9.09
N GLN A 331 -9.22 0.34 8.24
CA GLN A 331 -8.20 1.32 8.65
C GLN A 331 -8.01 2.51 7.70
N ILE A 332 -8.57 2.48 6.50
CA ILE A 332 -8.36 3.55 5.50
C ILE A 332 -9.67 4.26 5.21
N ILE A 333 -9.68 5.58 5.34
CA ILE A 333 -10.78 6.46 4.93
C ILE A 333 -10.23 7.44 3.90
N ALA A 334 -10.76 7.40 2.68
CA ALA A 334 -10.36 8.30 1.61
C ALA A 334 -11.38 9.42 1.44
N LEU A 335 -10.90 10.65 1.40
CA LEU A 335 -11.65 11.87 1.11
C LEU A 335 -11.25 12.35 -0.28
N GLU A 336 -11.94 11.89 -1.34
CA GLU A 336 -11.68 12.29 -2.72
C GLU A 336 -12.20 13.71 -2.96
N VAL A 337 -11.30 14.69 -2.94
CA VAL A 337 -11.61 16.11 -3.10
C VAL A 337 -11.74 16.48 -4.57
N GLY A 338 -10.84 15.99 -5.43
CA GLY A 338 -10.85 16.25 -6.86
C GLY A 338 -9.55 16.85 -7.39
N THR A 339 -9.39 18.19 -7.36
CA THR A 339 -8.14 18.81 -7.83
C THR A 339 -7.04 18.76 -6.76
N GLU A 340 -5.78 18.86 -7.19
CA GLU A 340 -4.65 18.93 -6.27
C GLU A 340 -4.72 20.20 -5.41
N SER A 341 -5.07 21.33 -6.00
CA SER A 341 -5.21 22.62 -5.28
C SER A 341 -6.29 22.57 -4.20
N ASP A 342 -7.48 22.03 -4.50
CA ASP A 342 -8.54 21.90 -3.50
C ASP A 342 -8.15 20.91 -2.38
N THR A 343 -7.44 19.86 -2.74
CA THR A 343 -6.93 18.88 -1.77
C THR A 343 -5.86 19.48 -0.87
N MET A 344 -5.00 20.37 -1.39
CA MET A 344 -4.06 21.14 -0.59
C MET A 344 -4.76 22.06 0.40
N VAL A 345 -5.90 22.65 0.02
CA VAL A 345 -6.71 23.45 0.96
C VAL A 345 -7.20 22.59 2.12
N LEU A 346 -7.75 21.39 1.85
CA LEU A 346 -8.17 20.47 2.90
C LEU A 346 -6.98 20.05 3.78
N ARG A 347 -5.84 19.71 3.18
CA ARG A 347 -4.60 19.38 3.89
C ARG A 347 -4.19 20.50 4.84
N ASP A 348 -4.08 21.73 4.34
CA ASP A 348 -3.65 22.89 5.12
C ASP A 348 -4.60 23.13 6.31
N ARG A 349 -5.91 23.01 6.11
CA ARG A 349 -6.92 23.16 7.18
C ARG A 349 -6.82 22.09 8.27
N LEU A 350 -6.49 20.85 7.89
CA LEU A 350 -6.25 19.77 8.84
C LEU A 350 -4.94 20.00 9.61
N GLU A 351 -3.85 20.28 8.89
CA GLU A 351 -2.52 20.50 9.49
C GLU A 351 -2.48 21.73 10.40
N GLU A 352 -3.17 22.83 10.06
CA GLU A 352 -3.34 24.02 10.93
C GLU A 352 -3.89 23.65 12.31
N ARG A 353 -4.68 22.56 12.38
CA ARG A 353 -5.34 22.05 13.59
C ARG A 353 -4.68 20.80 14.15
N ASN A 354 -3.42 20.60 13.77
CA ASN A 354 -2.58 19.51 14.28
C ASN A 354 -3.06 18.08 13.91
N VAL A 355 -3.85 17.94 12.82
CA VAL A 355 -4.27 16.67 12.24
C VAL A 355 -3.51 16.46 10.93
N PHE A 356 -2.73 15.40 10.84
CA PHE A 356 -1.89 15.08 9.68
C PHE A 356 -2.38 13.81 9.00
N SER A 357 -2.65 13.89 7.70
CA SER A 357 -3.10 12.79 6.88
C SER A 357 -2.35 12.76 5.55
N ALA A 358 -2.38 11.65 4.84
CA ALA A 358 -1.60 11.50 3.61
C ALA A 358 -2.36 12.05 2.40
N MET A 359 -1.75 12.98 1.66
CA MET A 359 -2.27 13.46 0.39
C MET A 359 -1.84 12.54 -0.76
N PHE A 360 -2.80 12.11 -1.56
CA PHE A 360 -2.58 11.34 -2.78
C PHE A 360 -3.01 12.13 -4.01
N CYS A 361 -2.13 12.22 -4.99
CA CYS A 361 -2.36 12.89 -6.28
C CYS A 361 -1.69 12.10 -7.41
N ALA A 362 -1.79 12.58 -8.63
CA ALA A 362 -1.13 11.92 -9.76
C ALA A 362 0.40 11.81 -9.55
N PRO A 363 1.04 10.66 -9.84
CA PRO A 363 0.49 9.50 -10.57
C PRO A 363 -0.23 8.45 -9.69
N ALA A 364 -0.24 8.59 -8.35
CA ALA A 364 -0.87 7.62 -7.46
C ALA A 364 -2.42 7.60 -7.58
N THR A 365 -3.01 8.69 -8.08
CA THR A 365 -4.44 8.77 -8.41
C THR A 365 -4.63 9.27 -9.83
N GLY A 366 -5.82 9.08 -10.38
CA GLY A 366 -6.17 9.67 -11.68
C GLY A 366 -6.19 11.20 -11.63
N SER A 367 -6.05 11.84 -12.79
CA SER A 367 -6.19 13.29 -12.94
C SER A 367 -7.53 13.77 -12.36
N LYS A 368 -7.51 14.84 -11.58
CA LYS A 368 -8.68 15.41 -10.88
C LYS A 368 -9.37 14.44 -9.90
N ARG A 369 -8.62 13.50 -9.34
CA ARG A 369 -9.04 12.57 -8.30
C ARG A 369 -8.10 12.58 -7.10
N ALA A 370 -7.47 13.72 -6.83
CA ALA A 370 -6.65 13.88 -5.65
C ALA A 370 -7.50 13.75 -4.38
N MET A 371 -6.89 13.18 -3.34
CA MET A 371 -7.59 12.86 -2.10
C MET A 371 -6.70 13.00 -0.88
N MET A 372 -7.33 13.24 0.27
CA MET A 372 -6.71 13.02 1.57
C MET A 372 -7.07 11.62 2.04
N ARG A 373 -6.08 10.83 2.43
CA ARG A 373 -6.26 9.51 3.03
C ARG A 373 -5.98 9.59 4.53
N LEU A 374 -7.02 9.35 5.33
CA LEU A 374 -6.90 9.17 6.75
C LEU A 374 -6.68 7.70 7.04
N THR A 375 -5.56 7.39 7.66
CA THR A 375 -5.20 6.03 8.05
C THR A 375 -5.29 5.92 9.57
N LEU A 376 -6.24 5.14 10.05
CA LEU A 376 -6.41 4.91 11.47
C LEU A 376 -5.46 3.82 11.95
N ASN A 377 -5.11 3.89 13.22
CA ASN A 377 -4.38 2.83 13.91
C ASN A 377 -5.04 2.50 15.26
N ALA A 378 -4.69 1.34 15.80
CA ALA A 378 -5.26 0.84 17.04
C ALA A 378 -4.76 1.57 18.29
N GLY A 379 -3.71 2.37 18.17
CA GLY A 379 -3.13 3.14 19.27
C GLY A 379 -3.75 4.52 19.47
N LEU A 380 -4.64 4.97 18.57
CA LEU A 380 -5.35 6.24 18.71
C LEU A 380 -6.18 6.24 20.00
N MET A 381 -6.12 7.34 20.74
CA MET A 381 -6.94 7.58 21.93
C MET A 381 -8.32 8.14 21.52
N ASP A 382 -9.34 7.93 22.35
CA ASP A 382 -10.66 8.49 22.14
C ASP A 382 -10.63 10.02 22.05
N SER A 383 -9.81 10.69 22.87
CA SER A 383 -9.59 12.15 22.82
C SER A 383 -9.00 12.65 21.50
N GLU A 384 -8.14 11.85 20.86
CA GLU A 384 -7.61 12.17 19.55
C GLU A 384 -8.68 12.04 18.46
N LEU A 385 -9.54 11.01 18.55
CA LEU A 385 -10.69 10.86 17.66
C LEU A 385 -11.70 12.00 17.86
N ASP A 386 -11.99 12.37 19.12
CA ASP A 386 -12.84 13.54 19.44
C ASP A 386 -12.29 14.80 18.77
N HIS A 387 -10.97 15.01 18.84
CA HIS A 387 -10.31 16.15 18.20
C HIS A 387 -10.44 16.11 16.67
N VAL A 388 -10.18 14.96 16.06
CA VAL A 388 -10.33 14.79 14.59
C VAL A 388 -11.77 15.08 14.14
N GLU A 389 -12.77 14.60 14.88
CA GLU A 389 -14.19 14.85 14.60
C GLU A 389 -14.55 16.33 14.77
N ALA A 390 -14.04 16.98 15.81
CA ALA A 390 -14.24 18.41 16.04
C ALA A 390 -13.62 19.25 14.90
N VAL A 391 -12.39 18.94 14.51
CA VAL A 391 -11.71 19.59 13.39
C VAL A 391 -12.47 19.38 12.08
N ALA A 392 -12.89 18.15 11.77
CA ALA A 392 -13.67 17.87 10.57
C ALA A 392 -14.98 18.69 10.52
N ARG A 393 -15.67 18.84 11.66
CA ARG A 393 -16.88 19.64 11.79
C ARG A 393 -16.62 21.11 11.58
N GLU A 394 -15.57 21.64 12.18
CA GLU A 394 -15.18 23.05 12.06
C GLU A 394 -14.84 23.44 10.62
N ILE A 395 -14.08 22.57 9.91
CA ILE A 395 -13.63 22.88 8.55
C ILE A 395 -14.65 22.54 7.47
N ALA A 396 -15.69 21.75 7.74
CA ALA A 396 -16.68 21.35 6.75
C ALA A 396 -17.31 22.53 6.00
N PRO A 397 -17.72 23.66 6.64
CA PRO A 397 -18.23 24.84 5.93
C PRO A 397 -17.18 25.50 5.02
N LEU A 398 -15.90 25.37 5.35
CA LEU A 398 -14.80 25.97 4.61
C LEU A 398 -14.43 25.16 3.35
N VAL A 399 -14.41 23.82 3.47
CA VAL A 399 -14.02 22.90 2.39
C VAL A 399 -15.20 22.35 1.59
N LYS A 400 -16.43 22.55 2.10
CA LYS A 400 -17.71 22.18 1.46
C LYS A 400 -17.71 20.77 0.86
N PRO A 401 -17.56 19.71 1.67
CA PRO A 401 -17.39 18.35 1.16
C PRO A 401 -18.58 17.87 0.33
N TRP A 402 -19.78 18.39 0.57
CA TRP A 402 -20.98 18.13 -0.23
C TRP A 402 -20.91 18.67 -1.67
N ASP A 403 -19.96 19.57 -1.99
CA ASP A 403 -19.75 20.13 -3.33
C ASP A 403 -18.62 19.44 -4.11
N TRP A 404 -17.91 18.49 -3.51
CA TRP A 404 -16.85 17.77 -4.20
C TRP A 404 -17.39 16.96 -5.40
N PRO A 405 -16.58 16.75 -6.46
CA PRO A 405 -17.02 16.03 -7.65
C PRO A 405 -17.60 14.65 -7.38
N ILE A 406 -17.04 13.93 -6.40
CA ILE A 406 -17.53 12.60 -6.00
C ILE A 406 -18.93 12.66 -5.38
N ALA A 407 -19.21 13.66 -4.53
CA ALA A 407 -20.54 13.84 -3.95
C ALA A 407 -21.58 14.21 -5.00
N ARG A 408 -21.19 15.02 -6.00
CA ARG A 408 -22.06 15.36 -7.14
C ARG A 408 -22.35 14.16 -8.02
N ARG A 409 -21.36 13.31 -8.31
CA ARG A 409 -21.53 12.05 -9.08
C ARG A 409 -22.48 11.09 -8.37
N ALA A 410 -22.34 10.90 -7.06
CA ALA A 410 -23.22 10.05 -6.28
C ALA A 410 -24.69 10.50 -6.35
N ARG A 411 -24.95 11.81 -6.22
CA ARG A 411 -26.31 12.39 -6.36
C ARG A 411 -26.88 12.26 -7.78
N ALA A 412 -26.06 12.34 -8.81
CA ALA A 412 -26.51 12.19 -10.20
C ALA A 412 -26.86 10.75 -10.55
N GLY A 413 -26.19 9.76 -9.95
CA GLY A 413 -26.47 8.33 -10.14
C GLY A 413 -27.70 7.79 -9.37
N GLN A 414 -28.25 8.60 -8.44
CA GLN A 414 -29.46 8.29 -7.66
C GLN A 414 -30.75 8.84 -8.28
N ARG A 415 -30.66 9.61 -9.36
CA ARG A 415 -31.77 10.14 -10.14
C ARG A 415 -31.98 9.29 -11.40
#